data_4ec5961c45c603b73ca7c48c46218bbe
#
_entry.id   4ec5961c45c603b73ca7c48c46218bbe
#
_cell.length_a   1.000
_cell.length_b   1.000
_cell.length_c   1.000
_cell.angle_alpha   90.00
_cell.angle_beta   90.00
_cell.angle_gamma   90.00
#
_symmetry.space_group_name_H-M   'P 1'
#
loop_
_entity.id
_entity.type
_entity.pdbx_description
1 polymer ?
#
loop_
_entity_poly.entity_id
_entity_poly.type
_entity_poly.pdbx_seq_one_letter_code
_entity_poly.pdbx_strand_id
1 'polypeptide(L)'
;MIEDELIFVSNNYVKLKEVQKKLGELDVKVTSKNYNFHEQIENDLFCITADKTIIAYDNILKPLIVMDTGFYVENYPNNPGFPGAFIKTNLLDTIGIKGLLENMKNVADRKCLLKECLAYYDGDNFKVFESSQEGTLAYSEYQGTNSDKYTKLFGVFIPEGYSKTVSEMSSDEKDELAKTNPNVLSLFANWYKKERSKCLVKK
;
A
#
# COMPACT_ATOMS: atom_id res chain seq x y z
N MET A 1 16.52 -20.54 18.91
CA MET A 1 16.00 -20.00 17.62
C MET A 1 15.88 -18.50 17.83
N ILE A 2 16.60 -17.70 17.06
CA ILE A 2 16.40 -16.24 17.06
C ILE A 2 15.05 -16.05 16.37
N GLU A 3 14.03 -15.64 17.13
CA GLU A 3 12.77 -15.19 16.54
C GLU A 3 13.11 -13.96 15.70
N ASP A 4 12.96 -14.05 14.39
CA ASP A 4 13.10 -12.91 13.51
C ASP A 4 11.95 -11.95 13.79
N GLU A 5 12.24 -10.90 14.55
CA GLU A 5 11.29 -9.83 14.82
C GLU A 5 11.48 -8.73 13.77
N LEU A 6 10.40 -8.39 13.07
CA LEU A 6 10.35 -7.30 12.11
C LEU A 6 9.39 -6.23 12.59
N ILE A 7 9.82 -4.98 12.57
CA ILE A 7 8.97 -3.85 12.96
C ILE A 7 8.26 -3.30 11.73
N PHE A 8 6.93 -3.24 11.77
CA PHE A 8 6.13 -2.50 10.79
C PHE A 8 5.81 -1.10 11.32
N VAL A 9 6.38 -0.07 10.69
CA VAL A 9 6.18 1.31 11.10
C VAL A 9 4.93 1.86 10.41
N SER A 10 3.82 1.84 11.14
CA SER A 10 2.52 2.28 10.63
C SER A 10 1.51 2.50 11.75
N ASN A 11 0.62 3.47 11.56
CA ASN A 11 -0.58 3.70 12.38
C ASN A 11 -1.82 3.00 11.81
N ASN A 12 -1.69 2.31 10.66
CA ASN A 12 -2.81 1.66 9.99
C ASN A 12 -2.94 0.21 10.46
N TYR A 13 -3.95 -0.04 11.31
CA TYR A 13 -4.22 -1.38 11.85
C TYR A 13 -4.60 -2.42 10.77
N VAL A 14 -5.27 -2.00 9.71
CA VAL A 14 -5.65 -2.91 8.60
C VAL A 14 -4.39 -3.40 7.89
N LYS A 15 -3.50 -2.48 7.50
CA LYS A 15 -2.21 -2.85 6.91
C LYS A 15 -1.38 -3.74 7.85
N LEU A 16 -1.39 -3.46 9.16
CA LEU A 16 -0.68 -4.30 10.13
C LEU A 16 -1.18 -5.75 10.10
N LYS A 17 -2.49 -5.96 10.07
CA LYS A 17 -3.08 -7.32 10.01
C LYS A 17 -2.70 -8.05 8.72
N GLU A 18 -2.68 -7.37 7.60
CA GLU A 18 -2.25 -7.94 6.32
C GLU A 18 -0.77 -8.36 6.37
N VAL A 19 0.11 -7.47 6.88
CA VAL A 19 1.54 -7.77 7.04
C VAL A 19 1.76 -8.94 8.00
N GLN A 20 1.08 -8.95 9.15
CA GLN A 20 1.18 -10.04 10.13
C GLN A 20 0.72 -11.37 9.55
N LYS A 21 -0.40 -11.38 8.81
CA LYS A 21 -0.90 -12.58 8.14
C LYS A 21 0.12 -13.09 7.12
N LYS A 22 0.60 -12.22 6.23
CA LYS A 22 1.50 -12.60 5.14
C LYS A 22 2.87 -13.08 5.62
N LEU A 23 3.46 -12.39 6.58
CA LEU A 23 4.79 -12.74 7.11
C LEU A 23 4.72 -13.86 8.16
N GLY A 24 3.57 -14.05 8.83
CA GLY A 24 3.32 -15.20 9.69
C GLY A 24 3.39 -16.53 8.93
N GLU A 25 3.04 -16.55 7.63
CA GLU A 25 3.24 -17.71 6.76
C GLU A 25 4.73 -18.12 6.61
N LEU A 26 5.65 -17.21 6.97
CA LEU A 26 7.09 -17.40 6.94
C LEU A 26 7.72 -17.52 8.34
N ASP A 27 6.92 -17.72 9.38
CA ASP A 27 7.34 -17.73 10.79
C ASP A 27 8.09 -16.45 11.21
N VAL A 28 7.67 -15.28 10.66
CA VAL A 28 8.21 -13.98 11.03
C VAL A 28 7.25 -13.28 11.98
N LYS A 29 7.74 -12.91 13.16
CA LYS A 29 6.98 -12.11 14.12
C LYS A 29 7.00 -10.65 13.71
N VAL A 30 5.83 -10.06 13.49
CA VAL A 30 5.70 -8.64 13.15
C VAL A 30 5.08 -7.88 14.30
N THR A 31 5.80 -6.87 14.80
CA THR A 31 5.29 -5.89 15.76
C THR A 31 5.09 -4.54 15.08
N SER A 32 4.16 -3.71 15.54
CA SER A 32 3.98 -2.36 15.00
C SER A 32 4.62 -1.32 15.90
N LYS A 33 5.15 -0.28 15.28
CA LYS A 33 5.58 0.94 15.97
C LYS A 33 5.02 2.17 15.25
N ASN A 34 4.37 3.03 16.02
CA ASN A 34 3.91 4.31 15.51
C ASN A 34 5.07 5.29 15.45
N TYR A 35 5.17 6.01 14.35
CA TYR A 35 6.12 7.09 14.18
C TYR A 35 5.44 8.29 13.51
N ASN A 36 5.60 9.47 14.07
CA ASN A 36 5.07 10.69 13.47
C ASN A 36 6.13 11.26 12.54
N PHE A 37 5.96 10.99 11.24
CA PHE A 37 6.78 11.61 10.20
C PHE A 37 6.33 13.06 10.00
N HIS A 38 7.29 13.98 9.88
CA HIS A 38 6.98 15.31 9.36
C HIS A 38 6.49 15.18 7.92
N GLU A 39 5.46 15.95 7.56
CA GLU A 39 4.95 15.96 6.19
C GLU A 39 6.07 16.38 5.23
N GLN A 40 6.32 15.53 4.27
CA GLN A 40 7.30 15.79 3.23
C GLN A 40 6.62 16.56 2.09
N ILE A 41 7.40 17.44 1.45
CA ILE A 41 6.93 18.23 0.29
C ILE A 41 7.00 17.37 -1.00
N GLU A 42 7.79 16.29 -0.95
CA GLU A 42 8.00 15.36 -2.05
C GLU A 42 6.71 14.61 -2.41
N ASN A 43 6.41 14.51 -3.71
CA ASN A 43 5.19 13.85 -4.21
C ASN A 43 5.49 12.47 -4.83
N ASP A 44 6.74 12.03 -4.82
CA ASP A 44 7.17 10.72 -5.28
C ASP A 44 7.03 9.68 -4.17
N LEU A 45 6.19 8.67 -4.40
CA LEU A 45 5.88 7.63 -3.41
C LEU A 45 7.12 6.82 -3.00
N PHE A 46 8.06 6.59 -3.93
CA PHE A 46 9.31 5.90 -3.66
C PHE A 46 10.17 6.72 -2.69
N CYS A 47 10.41 8.00 -2.98
CA CYS A 47 11.19 8.90 -2.15
C CYS A 47 10.58 9.03 -0.75
N ILE A 48 9.25 9.23 -0.66
CA ILE A 48 8.53 9.32 0.61
C ILE A 48 8.75 8.06 1.46
N THR A 49 8.56 6.87 0.86
CA THR A 49 8.67 5.61 1.59
C THR A 49 10.10 5.32 2.00
N ALA A 50 11.07 5.62 1.13
CA ALA A 50 12.50 5.45 1.41
C ALA A 50 12.96 6.34 2.57
N ASP A 51 12.64 7.62 2.54
CA ASP A 51 13.01 8.58 3.58
C ASP A 51 12.38 8.22 4.93
N LYS A 52 11.08 7.89 4.95
CA LYS A 52 10.40 7.40 6.16
C LYS A 52 11.11 6.19 6.76
N THR A 53 11.58 5.27 5.92
CA THR A 53 12.25 4.05 6.35
C THR A 53 13.61 4.37 7.00
N ILE A 54 14.40 5.26 6.40
CA ILE A 54 15.68 5.69 6.94
C ILE A 54 15.47 6.42 8.28
N ILE A 55 14.59 7.42 8.32
CA ILE A 55 14.26 8.18 9.53
C ILE A 55 13.77 7.26 10.65
N ALA A 56 12.92 6.29 10.33
CA ALA A 56 12.43 5.33 11.32
C ALA A 56 13.56 4.44 11.85
N TYR A 57 14.45 3.98 10.97
CA TYR A 57 15.58 3.13 11.37
C TYR A 57 16.55 3.84 12.31
N ASP A 58 16.90 5.10 12.05
CA ASP A 58 17.76 5.91 12.89
C ASP A 58 17.26 6.04 14.33
N ASN A 59 15.94 5.91 14.52
CA ASN A 59 15.30 6.00 15.84
C ASN A 59 15.00 4.63 16.49
N ILE A 60 14.91 3.57 15.69
CA ILE A 60 14.48 2.25 16.16
C ILE A 60 15.66 1.30 16.29
N LEU A 61 16.65 1.38 15.38
CA LEU A 61 17.85 0.55 15.31
C LEU A 61 17.57 -0.95 15.31
N LYS A 62 16.49 -1.36 14.66
CA LYS A 62 16.06 -2.75 14.45
C LYS A 62 15.52 -2.92 13.03
N PRO A 63 15.58 -4.15 12.47
CA PRO A 63 14.98 -4.41 11.16
C PRO A 63 13.53 -3.95 11.08
N LEU A 64 13.22 -3.16 10.07
CA LEU A 64 11.89 -2.59 9.90
C LEU A 64 11.45 -2.48 8.44
N ILE A 65 10.14 -2.35 8.27
CA ILE A 65 9.50 -2.01 7.01
C ILE A 65 8.56 -0.83 7.17
N VAL A 66 8.48 -0.02 6.11
CA VAL A 66 7.47 1.03 5.91
C VAL A 66 6.71 0.70 4.63
N MET A 67 5.40 0.94 4.60
CA MET A 67 4.58 0.71 3.40
C MET A 67 3.62 1.87 3.19
N ASP A 68 3.76 2.55 2.07
CA ASP A 68 2.90 3.63 1.63
C ASP A 68 2.08 3.22 0.39
N THR A 69 0.97 3.92 0.18
CA THR A 69 0.06 3.70 -0.95
C THR A 69 -0.33 5.04 -1.52
N GLY A 70 -0.24 5.19 -2.83
CA GLY A 70 -0.72 6.34 -3.59
C GLY A 70 -1.87 5.95 -4.51
N PHE A 71 -2.77 6.89 -4.77
CA PHE A 71 -3.86 6.75 -5.72
C PHE A 71 -3.88 7.95 -6.65
N TYR A 72 -3.89 7.71 -7.95
CA TYR A 72 -3.70 8.74 -8.97
C TYR A 72 -4.84 8.65 -9.98
N VAL A 73 -5.70 9.66 -10.04
CA VAL A 73 -6.74 9.79 -11.06
C VAL A 73 -6.19 10.68 -12.18
N GLU A 74 -5.92 10.09 -13.36
CA GLU A 74 -5.16 10.75 -14.44
C GLU A 74 -5.80 12.07 -14.87
N ASN A 75 -7.11 12.08 -15.08
CA ASN A 75 -7.85 13.23 -15.59
C ASN A 75 -8.70 13.93 -14.53
N TYR A 76 -8.20 13.98 -13.28
CA TYR A 76 -8.90 14.74 -12.25
C TYR A 76 -8.90 16.24 -12.60
N PRO A 77 -10.05 16.93 -12.57
CA PRO A 77 -10.18 18.32 -13.02
C PRO A 77 -9.24 19.27 -12.27
N ASN A 78 -8.46 20.05 -13.02
CA ASN A 78 -7.51 21.05 -12.54
C ASN A 78 -6.33 20.52 -11.70
N ASN A 79 -6.27 19.21 -11.43
CA ASN A 79 -5.19 18.59 -10.68
C ASN A 79 -4.99 17.14 -11.12
N PRO A 80 -4.48 16.88 -12.34
CA PRO A 80 -4.21 15.53 -12.82
C PRO A 80 -3.33 14.75 -11.86
N GLY A 81 -3.71 13.50 -11.59
CA GLY A 81 -3.01 12.64 -10.63
C GLY A 81 -3.47 12.81 -9.16
N PHE A 82 -4.48 13.64 -8.88
CA PHE A 82 -5.07 13.73 -7.53
C PHE A 82 -5.64 12.37 -7.07
N PRO A 83 -5.55 12.00 -5.80
CA PRO A 83 -4.93 12.67 -4.66
C PRO A 83 -3.42 12.48 -4.53
N GLY A 84 -2.79 11.64 -5.39
CA GLY A 84 -1.36 11.37 -5.36
C GLY A 84 -0.94 10.44 -4.23
N ALA A 85 0.28 10.63 -3.71
CA ALA A 85 0.84 9.85 -2.62
C ALA A 85 0.16 10.12 -1.26
N PHE A 86 -0.51 11.25 -1.10
CA PHE A 86 -1.10 11.70 0.17
C PHE A 86 -2.63 11.47 0.22
N ILE A 87 -3.05 10.21 0.02
CA ILE A 87 -4.49 9.84 -0.03
C ILE A 87 -5.24 10.34 1.22
N LYS A 88 -4.65 10.20 2.41
CA LYS A 88 -5.31 10.58 3.65
C LYS A 88 -5.57 12.08 3.70
N THR A 89 -4.52 12.89 3.57
CA THR A 89 -4.59 14.35 3.75
C THR A 89 -5.24 15.05 2.57
N ASN A 90 -5.01 14.58 1.34
CA ASN A 90 -5.55 15.24 0.14
C ASN A 90 -6.99 14.80 -0.17
N LEU A 91 -7.37 13.56 0.15
CA LEU A 91 -8.68 13.01 -0.21
C LEU A 91 -9.55 12.68 1.00
N LEU A 92 -9.09 11.74 1.86
CA LEU A 92 -9.97 11.16 2.87
C LEU A 92 -10.35 12.13 4.00
N ASP A 93 -9.44 13.00 4.39
CA ASP A 93 -9.65 14.00 5.44
C ASP A 93 -10.18 15.35 4.87
N THR A 94 -10.42 15.45 3.56
CA THR A 94 -10.94 16.63 2.86
C THR A 94 -12.29 16.35 2.21
N ILE A 95 -12.30 16.09 0.89
CA ILE A 95 -13.52 15.89 0.11
C ILE A 95 -14.11 14.48 0.22
N GLY A 96 -13.31 13.51 0.65
CA GLY A 96 -13.70 12.10 0.73
C GLY A 96 -13.99 11.46 -0.64
N ILE A 97 -14.41 10.19 -0.60
CA ILE A 97 -14.77 9.46 -1.83
C ILE A 97 -15.96 10.11 -2.54
N LYS A 98 -16.94 10.61 -1.78
CA LYS A 98 -18.10 11.29 -2.35
C LYS A 98 -17.71 12.52 -3.16
N GLY A 99 -16.82 13.37 -2.64
CA GLY A 99 -16.33 14.55 -3.35
C GLY A 99 -15.48 14.19 -4.57
N LEU A 100 -14.66 13.14 -4.48
CA LEU A 100 -13.93 12.59 -5.62
C LEU A 100 -14.88 12.22 -6.77
N LEU A 101 -15.91 11.44 -6.49
CA LEU A 101 -16.87 10.99 -7.49
C LEU A 101 -17.69 12.15 -8.07
N GLU A 102 -18.10 13.11 -7.24
CA GLU A 102 -18.83 14.30 -7.69
C GLU A 102 -17.99 15.16 -8.64
N ASN A 103 -16.72 15.40 -8.32
CA ASN A 103 -15.81 16.15 -9.18
C ASN A 103 -15.53 15.43 -10.52
N MET A 104 -15.60 14.10 -10.51
CA MET A 104 -15.37 13.27 -11.69
C MET A 104 -16.65 12.95 -12.49
N LYS A 105 -17.84 13.46 -12.11
CA LYS A 105 -19.12 13.06 -12.72
C LYS A 105 -19.23 13.34 -14.22
N ASN A 106 -18.60 14.42 -14.70
CA ASN A 106 -18.61 14.82 -16.11
C ASN A 106 -17.33 14.44 -16.87
N VAL A 107 -16.44 13.68 -16.25
CA VAL A 107 -15.18 13.23 -16.86
C VAL A 107 -15.39 11.82 -17.43
N ALA A 108 -15.27 11.71 -18.76
CA ALA A 108 -15.47 10.44 -19.45
C ALA A 108 -14.29 9.48 -19.28
N ASP A 109 -13.07 10.00 -19.35
CA ASP A 109 -11.87 9.19 -19.10
C ASP A 109 -11.57 9.17 -17.60
N ARG A 110 -11.82 8.03 -17.00
CA ARG A 110 -11.75 7.80 -15.56
C ARG A 110 -10.57 6.92 -15.17
N LYS A 111 -9.53 6.85 -15.99
CA LYS A 111 -8.33 6.08 -15.70
C LYS A 111 -7.71 6.50 -14.38
N CYS A 112 -7.30 5.51 -13.62
CA CYS A 112 -6.62 5.71 -12.35
C CYS A 112 -5.58 4.63 -12.10
N LEU A 113 -4.63 4.94 -11.23
CA LEU A 113 -3.51 4.10 -10.89
C LEU A 113 -3.40 3.99 -9.38
N LEU A 114 -3.41 2.76 -8.88
CA LEU A 114 -3.06 2.44 -7.49
C LEU A 114 -1.58 2.06 -7.46
N LYS A 115 -0.76 2.80 -6.72
CA LYS A 115 0.66 2.48 -6.49
C LYS A 115 0.88 2.09 -5.05
N GLU A 116 1.75 1.12 -4.84
CA GLU A 116 2.23 0.75 -3.52
C GLU A 116 3.74 0.74 -3.50
N CYS A 117 4.32 1.17 -2.40
CA CYS A 117 5.75 1.12 -2.15
C CYS A 117 5.99 0.55 -0.75
N LEU A 118 6.93 -0.39 -0.64
CA LEU A 118 7.39 -0.97 0.61
C LEU A 118 8.92 -0.89 0.65
N ALA A 119 9.47 -0.29 1.70
CA ALA A 119 10.90 -0.26 1.94
C ALA A 119 11.25 -1.04 3.21
N TYR A 120 12.34 -1.78 3.14
CA TYR A 120 12.94 -2.56 4.22
C TYR A 120 14.32 -2.00 4.54
N TYR A 121 14.66 -1.96 5.83
CA TYR A 121 16.01 -1.63 6.27
C TYR A 121 16.35 -2.38 7.57
N ASP A 122 17.56 -2.99 7.61
CA ASP A 122 18.07 -3.70 8.79
C ASP A 122 19.42 -3.13 9.30
N GLY A 123 19.88 -2.03 8.69
CA GLY A 123 21.16 -1.38 8.97
C GLY A 123 22.26 -1.71 7.95
N ASP A 124 22.22 -2.90 7.36
CA ASP A 124 23.18 -3.33 6.33
C ASP A 124 22.51 -3.36 4.94
N ASN A 125 21.25 -3.76 4.88
CA ASN A 125 20.51 -3.95 3.64
C ASN A 125 19.32 -3.01 3.56
N PHE A 126 19.36 -2.11 2.58
CA PHE A 126 18.21 -1.27 2.20
C PHE A 126 17.59 -1.80 0.92
N LYS A 127 16.28 -2.07 0.94
CA LYS A 127 15.57 -2.64 -0.21
C LYS A 127 14.20 -2.00 -0.38
N VAL A 128 13.87 -1.61 -1.61
CA VAL A 128 12.57 -1.04 -1.96
C VAL A 128 11.87 -1.92 -2.98
N PHE A 129 10.57 -2.04 -2.81
CA PHE A 129 9.64 -2.77 -3.68
C PHE A 129 8.54 -1.83 -4.09
N GLU A 130 8.15 -1.89 -5.35
CA GLU A 130 7.05 -1.11 -5.91
C GLU A 130 6.10 -2.04 -6.65
N SER A 131 4.82 -1.74 -6.59
CA SER A 131 3.82 -2.31 -7.47
C SER A 131 2.85 -1.24 -7.92
N SER A 132 2.25 -1.43 -9.09
CA SER A 132 1.23 -0.55 -9.62
C SER A 132 0.12 -1.35 -10.27
N GLN A 133 -1.11 -0.94 -10.04
CA GLN A 133 -2.31 -1.51 -10.61
C GLN A 133 -3.05 -0.43 -11.38
N GLU A 134 -3.10 -0.56 -12.70
CA GLU A 134 -3.96 0.27 -13.55
C GLU A 134 -5.42 -0.10 -13.37
N GLY A 135 -6.31 0.85 -13.59
CA GLY A 135 -7.73 0.63 -13.48
C GLY A 135 -8.57 1.84 -13.82
N THR A 136 -9.83 1.75 -13.45
CA THR A 136 -10.83 2.78 -13.74
C THR A 136 -11.57 3.15 -12.45
N LEU A 137 -11.80 4.45 -12.25
CA LEU A 137 -12.61 4.94 -11.14
C LEU A 137 -14.10 4.67 -11.42
N ALA A 138 -14.77 3.95 -10.55
CA ALA A 138 -16.20 3.66 -10.63
C ALA A 138 -17.05 4.95 -10.60
N TYR A 139 -18.26 4.88 -11.15
CA TYR A 139 -19.20 6.02 -11.09
C TYR A 139 -19.89 6.17 -9.74
N SER A 140 -19.95 5.11 -8.95
CA SER A 140 -20.54 5.09 -7.61
C SER A 140 -19.68 4.26 -6.66
N GLU A 141 -19.72 4.62 -5.37
CA GLU A 141 -19.06 3.83 -4.32
C GLU A 141 -19.88 2.57 -4.02
N TYR A 142 -19.21 1.43 -3.93
CA TYR A 142 -19.83 0.19 -3.46
C TYR A 142 -20.24 0.33 -1.99
N GLN A 143 -21.52 0.06 -1.71
CA GLN A 143 -22.15 0.24 -0.38
C GLN A 143 -22.08 -1.02 0.51
N GLY A 144 -21.18 -1.96 0.22
CA GLY A 144 -21.00 -3.15 1.05
C GLY A 144 -20.36 -2.86 2.41
N THR A 145 -20.17 -3.90 3.21
CA THR A 145 -19.87 -3.86 4.65
C THR A 145 -18.47 -3.31 5.06
N ASN A 146 -17.70 -2.75 4.16
CA ASN A 146 -16.37 -2.20 4.47
C ASN A 146 -16.46 -0.81 5.11
N SER A 147 -16.45 -0.77 6.44
CA SER A 147 -16.55 0.47 7.24
C SER A 147 -15.24 1.24 7.40
N ASP A 148 -14.09 0.64 7.07
CA ASP A 148 -12.78 1.29 7.22
C ASP A 148 -12.53 2.32 6.11
N LYS A 149 -12.15 3.54 6.49
CA LYS A 149 -11.93 4.64 5.55
C LYS A 149 -10.81 4.35 4.53
N TYR A 150 -9.82 3.53 4.88
CA TYR A 150 -8.73 3.15 3.98
C TYR A 150 -9.14 2.12 2.93
N THR A 151 -10.13 1.28 3.26
CA THR A 151 -10.71 0.31 2.31
C THR A 151 -11.73 0.92 1.37
N LYS A 152 -12.18 2.17 1.61
CA LYS A 152 -13.14 2.87 0.74
C LYS A 152 -12.64 3.08 -0.68
N LEU A 153 -11.32 3.22 -0.87
CA LEU A 153 -10.75 3.29 -2.23
C LEU A 153 -11.03 2.02 -3.03
N PHE A 154 -11.02 0.86 -2.39
CA PHE A 154 -11.35 -0.41 -3.05
C PHE A 154 -12.83 -0.51 -3.45
N GLY A 155 -13.68 0.33 -2.87
CA GLY A 155 -15.09 0.46 -3.26
C GLY A 155 -15.33 1.32 -4.50
N VAL A 156 -14.28 1.97 -5.04
CA VAL A 156 -14.36 2.79 -6.24
C VAL A 156 -13.28 2.47 -7.28
N PHE A 157 -12.33 1.60 -6.96
CA PHE A 157 -11.27 1.18 -7.87
C PHE A 157 -11.66 -0.13 -8.57
N ILE A 158 -11.77 -0.08 -9.89
CA ILE A 158 -12.01 -1.22 -10.78
C ILE A 158 -10.67 -1.55 -11.44
N PRO A 159 -10.01 -2.67 -11.12
CA PRO A 159 -8.75 -3.06 -11.74
C PRO A 159 -8.91 -3.28 -13.24
N GLU A 160 -7.84 -3.03 -14.01
CA GLU A 160 -7.83 -3.32 -15.43
C GLU A 160 -8.17 -4.79 -15.73
N GLY A 161 -9.00 -5.01 -16.75
CA GLY A 161 -9.50 -6.34 -17.10
C GLY A 161 -10.71 -6.82 -16.30
N TYR A 162 -11.19 -6.06 -15.32
CA TYR A 162 -12.37 -6.38 -14.52
C TYR A 162 -13.50 -5.35 -14.73
N SER A 163 -14.72 -5.75 -14.38
CA SER A 163 -15.93 -4.90 -14.43
C SER A 163 -16.50 -4.57 -13.04
N LYS A 164 -15.84 -5.03 -11.98
CA LYS A 164 -16.24 -4.87 -10.58
C LYS A 164 -15.15 -4.12 -9.80
N THR A 165 -15.55 -3.37 -8.79
CA THR A 165 -14.59 -2.80 -7.84
C THR A 165 -13.93 -3.92 -7.02
N VAL A 166 -12.73 -3.66 -6.48
CA VAL A 166 -12.03 -4.63 -5.61
C VAL A 166 -12.89 -5.06 -4.43
N SER A 167 -13.74 -4.16 -3.90
CA SER A 167 -14.65 -4.50 -2.80
C SER A 167 -15.79 -5.45 -3.20
N GLU A 168 -16.17 -5.47 -4.49
CA GLU A 168 -17.20 -6.37 -5.03
C GLU A 168 -16.66 -7.74 -5.44
N MET A 169 -15.34 -7.86 -5.58
CA MET A 169 -14.69 -9.09 -6.00
C MET A 169 -14.82 -10.19 -4.95
N SER A 170 -15.05 -11.42 -5.40
CA SER A 170 -14.96 -12.62 -4.57
C SER A 170 -13.52 -12.87 -4.12
N SER A 171 -13.33 -13.81 -3.17
CA SER A 171 -11.99 -14.23 -2.75
C SER A 171 -11.18 -14.77 -3.92
N ASP A 172 -11.79 -15.62 -4.76
CA ASP A 172 -11.12 -16.25 -5.90
C ASP A 172 -10.70 -15.22 -6.96
N GLU A 173 -11.55 -14.20 -7.23
CA GLU A 173 -11.20 -13.09 -8.14
C GLU A 173 -10.03 -12.25 -7.59
N LYS A 174 -9.99 -12.01 -6.27
CA LYS A 174 -8.86 -11.31 -5.61
C LYS A 174 -7.58 -12.14 -5.65
N ASP A 175 -7.68 -13.44 -5.46
CA ASP A 175 -6.53 -14.35 -5.53
C ASP A 175 -5.98 -14.42 -6.95
N GLU A 176 -6.83 -14.39 -7.97
CA GLU A 176 -6.41 -14.35 -9.38
C GLU A 176 -5.73 -13.02 -9.73
N LEU A 177 -6.32 -11.89 -9.29
CA LEU A 177 -5.71 -10.57 -9.44
C LEU A 177 -4.31 -10.53 -8.78
N ALA A 178 -4.17 -11.08 -7.57
CA ALA A 178 -2.90 -11.12 -6.85
C ALA A 178 -1.85 -12.03 -7.50
N LYS A 179 -2.23 -13.04 -8.28
CA LYS A 179 -1.31 -13.88 -9.05
C LYS A 179 -0.76 -13.14 -10.27
N THR A 180 -1.64 -12.42 -10.98
CA THR A 180 -1.27 -11.69 -12.20
C THR A 180 -0.56 -10.38 -11.89
N ASN A 181 -0.93 -9.72 -10.79
CA ASN A 181 -0.32 -8.47 -10.34
C ASN A 181 -0.05 -8.51 -8.82
N PRO A 182 1.09 -9.07 -8.40
CA PRO A 182 1.43 -9.18 -6.98
C PRO A 182 1.66 -7.80 -6.35
N ASN A 183 1.04 -7.58 -5.18
CA ASN A 183 1.26 -6.38 -4.38
C ASN A 183 2.67 -6.35 -3.76
N VAL A 184 3.11 -5.20 -3.28
CA VAL A 184 4.45 -5.00 -2.69
C VAL A 184 4.75 -5.95 -1.54
N LEU A 185 3.75 -6.28 -0.74
CA LEU A 185 3.92 -7.19 0.41
C LEU A 185 4.26 -8.62 -0.05
N SER A 186 3.65 -9.07 -1.15
CA SER A 186 3.98 -10.36 -1.76
C SER A 186 5.39 -10.37 -2.38
N LEU A 187 5.78 -9.27 -3.03
CA LEU A 187 7.14 -9.11 -3.57
C LEU A 187 8.18 -9.14 -2.44
N PHE A 188 7.95 -8.39 -1.37
CA PHE A 188 8.79 -8.37 -0.18
C PHE A 188 8.89 -9.75 0.47
N ALA A 189 7.75 -10.42 0.74
CA ALA A 189 7.72 -11.72 1.39
C ALA A 189 8.53 -12.77 0.61
N ASN A 190 8.41 -12.78 -0.72
CA ASN A 190 9.16 -13.69 -1.59
C ASN A 190 10.68 -13.42 -1.55
N TRP A 191 11.08 -12.16 -1.55
CA TRP A 191 12.48 -11.78 -1.41
C TRP A 191 13.00 -12.13 -0.01
N TYR A 192 12.30 -11.78 1.04
CA TYR A 192 12.69 -11.99 2.44
C TYR A 192 12.89 -13.47 2.75
N LYS A 193 11.99 -14.34 2.25
CA LYS A 193 12.13 -15.80 2.34
C LYS A 193 13.44 -16.29 1.72
N LYS A 194 13.81 -15.77 0.54
CA LYS A 194 15.06 -16.16 -0.15
C LYS A 194 16.29 -15.70 0.61
N GLU A 195 16.30 -14.49 1.17
CA GLU A 195 17.44 -13.97 1.93
C GLU A 195 17.64 -14.75 3.24
N ARG A 196 16.57 -15.04 3.98
CA ARG A 196 16.66 -15.90 5.18
C ARG A 196 17.25 -17.27 4.87
N SER A 197 16.84 -17.89 3.77
CA SER A 197 17.36 -19.20 3.37
C SER A 197 18.88 -19.16 3.09
N LYS A 198 19.41 -18.07 2.52
CA LYS A 198 20.85 -17.90 2.30
C LYS A 198 21.63 -17.78 3.61
N CYS A 199 21.07 -17.14 4.63
CA CYS A 199 21.70 -17.02 5.94
C CYS A 199 21.77 -18.34 6.70
N LEU A 200 20.80 -19.24 6.50
CA LEU A 200 20.78 -20.56 7.13
C LEU A 200 21.80 -21.54 6.52
N VAL A 201 22.14 -21.38 5.24
CA VAL A 201 23.11 -22.24 4.53
C VAL A 201 24.57 -21.86 4.85
N LYS A 202 24.83 -20.65 5.35
CA LYS A 202 26.17 -20.15 5.70
C LYS A 202 26.61 -20.45 7.14
N LYS A 203 25.77 -21.13 7.93
CA LYS A 203 26.08 -21.63 9.28
C LYS A 203 26.28 -23.14 9.24
#